data_c2efea65722132d94b65874f6b4f3365
#
_entry.id   c2efea65722132d94b65874f6b4f3365
#
_cell.length_a   1.000
_cell.length_b   1.000
_cell.length_c   1.000
_cell.angle_alpha   90.00
_cell.angle_beta   90.00
_cell.angle_gamma   90.00
#
_symmetry.space_group_name_H-M   'P 1'
#
loop_
_entity.id
_entity.type
_entity.pdbx_description
1 polymer ?
#
loop_
_entity_poly.entity_id
_entity_poly.type
_entity_poly.pdbx_seq_one_letter_code
_entity_poly.pdbx_strand_id
1 'polypeptide(L)'
;MNRACFLIAALFAIAAPAFAQEPNPDLVRYINSIQAIDNHSHITALDRDHDKGYDQLRCDVLPPATGLPAANFRFNADQQWAYKTLYGFDAKTGDDAEIKQIIAMELAARKEHGAGFYAWVMERAGLETAFANRTFMPPEMHAPQIRWVPYEDALLFPLNNGAAKAVNPDRRALFGMAEDLLRAYLKDAGMTRAPATLDLYVEKIVRATLQKQKSAGAVAVKFEAAYLRALDFAPASSAEASRIYAKYVAAGAPTIAEYKTLQDYLFKQIALEAGRLGLAVHFHTGSGCGEFFDDAGADAMLLSRIFNDSDLRKTNFVVLHGNPPKERSVSALILKPNVYVDMSVLEFYWSPAELARILRPWLEMMPEHVMFGSDAGPFGPGLDWEETILIASRNARRALALVLSDMMRDGIISQDRAKEIAQRVLRGNAAQLYGMN
;
A
#
# COMPACT_ATOMS: atom_id res chain seq x y z
N MET A 1 -22.51 21.83 74.14
CA MET A 1 -22.06 20.80 73.20
C MET A 1 -22.16 21.37 71.79
N ASN A 2 -21.09 22.00 71.32
CA ASN A 2 -20.99 22.63 69.98
C ASN A 2 -20.55 21.58 68.97
N ARG A 3 -21.38 21.33 67.93
CA ARG A 3 -21.04 20.56 66.77
C ARG A 3 -20.60 21.53 65.67
N ALA A 4 -19.32 21.55 65.35
CA ALA A 4 -18.78 22.23 64.20
C ALA A 4 -18.99 21.34 62.98
N CYS A 5 -19.76 21.82 61.96
CA CYS A 5 -19.86 21.26 60.64
C CYS A 5 -18.65 21.73 59.81
N PHE A 6 -17.77 20.79 59.40
CA PHE A 6 -16.78 21.07 58.39
C PHE A 6 -17.39 20.87 56.99
N LEU A 7 -17.56 21.94 56.24
CA LEU A 7 -17.86 21.91 54.80
C LEU A 7 -16.56 21.60 54.05
N ILE A 8 -16.49 20.45 53.42
CA ILE A 8 -15.42 20.10 52.45
C ILE A 8 -15.91 20.63 51.09
N ALA A 9 -15.31 21.73 50.62
CA ALA A 9 -15.50 22.21 49.26
C ALA A 9 -14.65 21.32 48.32
N ALA A 10 -15.31 20.44 47.56
CA ALA A 10 -14.68 19.70 46.48
C ALA A 10 -14.47 20.63 45.28
N LEU A 11 -13.24 21.04 45.03
CA LEU A 11 -12.89 21.69 43.76
C LEU A 11 -12.97 20.66 42.64
N PHE A 12 -14.03 20.69 41.87
CA PHE A 12 -14.09 20.06 40.57
C PHE A 12 -13.25 20.90 39.59
N ALA A 13 -12.01 20.45 39.32
CA ALA A 13 -11.28 20.96 38.18
C ALA A 13 -12.02 20.48 36.89
N ILE A 14 -12.75 21.37 36.25
CA ILE A 14 -13.29 21.17 34.93
C ILE A 14 -12.07 21.11 34.00
N ALA A 15 -11.66 19.88 33.61
CA ALA A 15 -10.71 19.68 32.54
C ALA A 15 -11.39 20.29 31.28
N ALA A 16 -10.89 21.43 30.82
CA ALA A 16 -11.26 21.96 29.52
C ALA A 16 -11.02 20.88 28.47
N PRO A 17 -11.92 20.72 27.47
CA PRO A 17 -11.62 19.81 26.37
C PRO A 17 -10.28 20.22 25.78
N ALA A 18 -9.34 19.27 25.72
CA ALA A 18 -8.07 19.50 25.05
C ALA A 18 -8.38 19.72 23.57
N PHE A 19 -8.56 21.00 23.19
CA PHE A 19 -8.51 21.37 21.78
C PHE A 19 -7.20 20.81 21.22
N ALA A 20 -7.25 20.13 20.09
CA ALA A 20 -6.05 19.71 19.38
C ALA A 20 -5.16 20.93 19.23
N GLN A 21 -4.02 20.95 19.94
CA GLN A 21 -3.12 22.10 19.89
C GLN A 21 -2.56 22.23 18.48
N GLU A 22 -2.47 23.46 18.00
CA GLU A 22 -1.90 23.76 16.67
C GLU A 22 -0.46 23.23 16.59
N PRO A 23 -0.08 22.62 15.47
CA PRO A 23 1.28 22.13 15.28
C PRO A 23 2.26 23.30 15.21
N ASN A 24 3.54 23.01 15.53
CA ASN A 24 4.62 24.01 15.47
C ASN A 24 4.75 24.60 14.05
N PRO A 25 4.62 25.92 13.84
CA PRO A 25 4.59 26.54 12.50
C PRO A 25 5.90 26.37 11.73
N ASP A 26 7.06 26.34 12.41
CA ASP A 26 8.37 26.14 11.76
C ASP A 26 8.50 24.72 11.24
N LEU A 27 8.00 23.75 12.01
CA LEU A 27 7.97 22.36 11.60
C LEU A 27 7.01 22.14 10.43
N VAL A 28 5.84 22.78 10.43
CA VAL A 28 4.88 22.74 9.31
C VAL A 28 5.54 23.25 8.02
N ARG A 29 6.24 24.41 8.07
CA ARG A 29 6.94 24.95 6.91
C ARG A 29 8.01 24.00 6.41
N TYR A 30 8.78 23.42 7.31
CA TYR A 30 9.83 22.45 6.95
C TYR A 30 9.25 21.20 6.30
N ILE A 31 8.21 20.58 6.89
CA ILE A 31 7.54 19.38 6.36
C ILE A 31 7.00 19.65 4.95
N ASN A 32 6.39 20.82 4.72
CA ASN A 32 5.83 21.19 3.42
C ASN A 32 6.90 21.48 2.36
N SER A 33 8.16 21.73 2.74
CA SER A 33 9.28 21.92 1.79
C SER A 33 9.92 20.64 1.32
N ILE A 34 9.63 19.49 1.94
CA ILE A 34 10.21 18.19 1.58
C ILE A 34 9.55 17.68 0.29
N GLN A 35 10.36 17.37 -0.72
CA GLN A 35 9.88 16.60 -1.89
C GLN A 35 9.84 15.13 -1.47
N ALA A 36 8.64 14.57 -1.34
CA ALA A 36 8.47 13.23 -0.80
C ALA A 36 8.63 12.14 -1.87
N ILE A 37 8.89 10.92 -1.41
CA ILE A 37 8.80 9.69 -2.21
C ILE A 37 7.55 8.95 -1.75
N ASP A 38 6.62 8.74 -2.66
CA ASP A 38 5.43 7.92 -2.44
C ASP A 38 5.77 6.46 -2.70
N ASN A 39 5.81 5.66 -1.65
CA ASN A 39 6.21 4.26 -1.67
C ASN A 39 5.17 3.31 -2.30
N HIS A 40 3.90 3.74 -2.42
CA HIS A 40 2.80 2.89 -2.84
C HIS A 40 1.64 3.69 -3.45
N SER A 41 1.34 3.43 -4.72
CA SER A 41 0.22 4.04 -5.45
C SER A 41 -0.24 3.18 -6.62
N HIS A 42 -1.44 3.46 -7.14
CA HIS A 42 -2.09 2.82 -8.29
C HIS A 42 -2.29 3.84 -9.43
N ILE A 43 -1.19 4.44 -9.89
CA ILE A 43 -1.21 5.46 -10.94
C ILE A 43 -1.71 4.87 -12.24
N THR A 44 -2.72 5.50 -12.86
CA THR A 44 -3.28 5.08 -14.15
C THR A 44 -2.50 5.66 -15.33
N ALA A 45 -2.59 5.01 -16.50
CA ALA A 45 -2.08 5.54 -17.76
C ALA A 45 -2.88 6.79 -18.20
N LEU A 46 -2.34 7.55 -19.16
CA LEU A 46 -3.03 8.73 -19.70
C LEU A 46 -4.40 8.38 -20.29
N ASP A 47 -4.49 7.25 -20.99
CA ASP A 47 -5.75 6.67 -21.45
C ASP A 47 -6.34 5.75 -20.35
N ARG A 48 -6.94 6.38 -19.36
CA ARG A 48 -7.51 5.72 -18.18
C ARG A 48 -8.57 4.66 -18.55
N ASP A 49 -9.44 4.96 -19.47
CA ASP A 49 -10.59 4.11 -19.80
C ASP A 49 -10.18 2.75 -20.38
N HIS A 50 -8.98 2.68 -20.96
CA HIS A 50 -8.39 1.45 -21.51
C HIS A 50 -7.29 0.87 -20.65
N ASP A 51 -6.90 1.54 -19.55
CA ASP A 51 -5.87 1.04 -18.64
C ASP A 51 -6.40 -0.03 -17.70
N LYS A 52 -6.03 -1.28 -17.97
CA LYS A 52 -6.33 -2.43 -17.10
C LYS A 52 -5.13 -2.89 -16.29
N GLY A 53 -4.02 -2.17 -16.39
CA GLY A 53 -2.76 -2.57 -15.77
C GLY A 53 -2.44 -1.89 -14.44
N TYR A 54 -3.24 -0.93 -13.99
CA TYR A 54 -2.99 -0.15 -12.78
C TYR A 54 -3.16 -0.95 -11.48
N ASP A 55 -3.76 -2.12 -11.56
CA ASP A 55 -3.94 -3.03 -10.45
C ASP A 55 -4.09 -4.48 -10.94
N GLN A 56 -3.61 -5.47 -10.16
CA GLN A 56 -3.80 -6.88 -10.46
C GLN A 56 -5.18 -7.37 -10.03
N LEU A 57 -5.61 -7.04 -8.81
CA LEU A 57 -6.84 -7.52 -8.19
C LEU A 57 -7.81 -6.35 -7.97
N ARG A 58 -8.32 -5.80 -9.06
CA ARG A 58 -9.10 -4.57 -9.05
C ARG A 58 -10.41 -4.72 -8.27
N CYS A 59 -10.62 -3.80 -7.35
CA CYS A 59 -11.84 -3.73 -6.53
C CYS A 59 -13.11 -3.41 -7.34
N ASP A 60 -12.99 -2.81 -8.51
CA ASP A 60 -14.12 -2.42 -9.37
C ASP A 60 -14.92 -3.61 -9.94
N VAL A 61 -14.35 -4.82 -9.90
CA VAL A 61 -15.04 -6.05 -10.33
C VAL A 61 -15.87 -6.69 -9.20
N LEU A 62 -15.73 -6.21 -7.98
CA LEU A 62 -16.50 -6.68 -6.84
C LEU A 62 -17.81 -5.90 -6.69
N PRO A 63 -18.83 -6.45 -5.98
CA PRO A 63 -19.98 -5.64 -5.59
C PRO A 63 -19.54 -4.33 -4.93
N PRO A 64 -20.37 -3.27 -4.96
CA PRO A 64 -19.97 -1.93 -4.57
C PRO A 64 -19.16 -1.96 -3.28
N ALA A 65 -17.90 -1.50 -3.36
CA ALA A 65 -17.00 -1.49 -2.24
C ALA A 65 -17.58 -0.60 -1.13
N THR A 66 -18.13 -1.23 -0.11
CA THR A 66 -18.58 -0.56 1.10
C THR A 66 -17.41 -0.39 2.09
N GLY A 67 -16.23 -0.92 1.73
CA GLY A 67 -15.09 -1.03 2.62
C GLY A 67 -14.34 0.27 2.92
N LEU A 68 -14.58 1.35 2.16
CA LEU A 68 -13.95 2.63 2.45
C LEU A 68 -14.86 3.49 3.34
N PRO A 69 -14.31 4.17 4.37
CA PRO A 69 -15.13 4.97 5.28
C PRO A 69 -15.93 6.01 4.50
N ALA A 70 -17.23 5.88 4.47
CA ALA A 70 -18.15 6.70 3.66
C ALA A 70 -17.94 8.22 3.85
N ALA A 71 -17.43 8.65 5.00
CA ALA A 71 -17.18 10.05 5.29
C ALA A 71 -16.06 10.66 4.41
N ASN A 72 -15.05 9.87 4.03
CA ASN A 72 -13.88 10.37 3.29
C ASN A 72 -14.03 10.23 1.78
N PHE A 73 -14.96 9.38 1.33
CA PHE A 73 -15.29 9.18 -0.10
C PHE A 73 -16.55 9.93 -0.55
N ARG A 74 -17.29 10.52 0.38
CA ARG A 74 -18.27 11.55 0.06
C ARG A 74 -17.55 12.85 -0.20
N PHE A 75 -18.15 13.71 -1.01
CA PHE A 75 -17.65 15.05 -1.26
C PHE A 75 -17.35 15.79 0.07
N ASN A 76 -16.11 16.26 0.21
CA ASN A 76 -15.60 16.87 1.42
C ASN A 76 -14.59 18.00 1.12
N ALA A 77 -14.09 18.65 2.16
CA ALA A 77 -13.17 19.78 2.01
C ALA A 77 -11.81 19.41 1.39
N ASP A 78 -11.34 18.16 1.52
CA ASP A 78 -10.08 17.73 0.92
C ASP A 78 -10.24 17.50 -0.59
N GLN A 79 -11.36 16.93 -1.03
CA GLN A 79 -11.69 16.81 -2.46
C GLN A 79 -11.88 18.19 -3.10
N GLN A 80 -12.64 19.09 -2.44
CA GLN A 80 -12.80 20.47 -2.91
C GLN A 80 -11.44 21.17 -3.08
N TRP A 81 -10.53 20.98 -2.13
CA TRP A 81 -9.18 21.52 -2.21
C TRP A 81 -8.38 20.92 -3.36
N ALA A 82 -8.47 19.60 -3.59
CA ALA A 82 -7.77 18.93 -4.68
C ALA A 82 -8.25 19.45 -6.04
N TYR A 83 -9.56 19.52 -6.28
CA TYR A 83 -10.12 20.06 -7.53
C TYR A 83 -9.71 21.52 -7.78
N LYS A 84 -9.70 22.32 -6.72
CA LYS A 84 -9.26 23.71 -6.83
C LYS A 84 -7.77 23.81 -7.15
N THR A 85 -6.95 22.95 -6.57
CA THR A 85 -5.50 22.93 -6.76
C THR A 85 -5.11 22.44 -8.15
N LEU A 86 -5.79 21.38 -8.64
CA LEU A 86 -5.49 20.79 -9.96
C LEU A 86 -6.12 21.60 -11.09
N TYR A 87 -7.40 21.93 -10.98
CA TYR A 87 -8.19 22.44 -12.11
C TYR A 87 -8.67 23.88 -11.92
N GLY A 88 -8.41 24.52 -10.78
CA GLY A 88 -9.00 25.82 -10.44
C GLY A 88 -10.50 25.77 -10.20
N PHE A 89 -11.09 24.57 -10.09
CA PHE A 89 -12.52 24.38 -9.95
C PHE A 89 -12.96 24.41 -8.48
N ASP A 90 -13.89 25.32 -8.16
CA ASP A 90 -14.41 25.51 -6.81
C ASP A 90 -15.73 24.71 -6.64
N ALA A 91 -15.63 23.38 -6.62
CA ALA A 91 -16.77 22.48 -6.41
C ALA A 91 -17.52 22.80 -5.11
N LYS A 92 -18.85 22.69 -5.09
CA LYS A 92 -19.70 23.09 -3.96
C LYS A 92 -20.51 21.92 -3.38
N THR A 93 -21.00 21.04 -4.22
CA THR A 93 -21.98 20.01 -3.85
C THR A 93 -21.46 18.60 -4.08
N GLY A 94 -20.53 18.40 -5.03
CA GLY A 94 -20.12 17.08 -5.49
C GLY A 94 -21.26 16.26 -6.09
N ASP A 95 -22.27 16.95 -6.66
CA ASP A 95 -23.37 16.28 -7.34
C ASP A 95 -22.95 15.77 -8.74
N ASP A 96 -23.83 15.01 -9.39
CA ASP A 96 -23.55 14.40 -10.69
C ASP A 96 -23.15 15.42 -11.77
N ALA A 97 -23.65 16.67 -11.68
CA ALA A 97 -23.32 17.70 -12.64
C ALA A 97 -21.91 18.24 -12.43
N GLU A 98 -21.51 18.49 -11.18
CA GLU A 98 -20.14 18.87 -10.83
C GLU A 98 -19.15 17.74 -11.10
N ILE A 99 -19.48 16.49 -10.76
CA ILE A 99 -18.64 15.32 -11.06
C ILE A 99 -18.38 15.19 -12.57
N LYS A 100 -19.38 15.37 -13.42
CA LYS A 100 -19.19 15.37 -14.88
C LYS A 100 -18.24 16.49 -15.34
N GLN A 101 -18.31 17.67 -14.72
CA GLN A 101 -17.39 18.78 -15.03
C GLN A 101 -15.97 18.44 -14.59
N ILE A 102 -15.78 17.83 -13.41
CA ILE A 102 -14.48 17.40 -12.91
C ILE A 102 -13.85 16.39 -13.86
N ILE A 103 -14.59 15.34 -14.26
CA ILE A 103 -14.11 14.33 -15.22
C ILE A 103 -13.69 14.99 -16.56
N ALA A 104 -14.46 15.98 -17.03
CA ALA A 104 -14.09 16.70 -18.24
C ALA A 104 -12.80 17.51 -18.07
N MET A 105 -12.56 18.08 -16.89
CA MET A 105 -11.33 18.80 -16.57
C MET A 105 -10.13 17.85 -16.41
N GLU A 106 -10.30 16.68 -15.78
CA GLU A 106 -9.30 15.62 -15.73
C GLU A 106 -8.81 15.23 -17.13
N LEU A 107 -9.76 14.93 -18.03
CA LEU A 107 -9.44 14.56 -19.41
C LEU A 107 -8.77 15.71 -20.18
N ALA A 108 -9.19 16.95 -19.95
CA ALA A 108 -8.59 18.13 -20.56
C ALA A 108 -7.14 18.32 -20.07
N ALA A 109 -6.88 18.21 -18.76
CA ALA A 109 -5.54 18.31 -18.18
C ALA A 109 -4.61 17.21 -18.68
N ARG A 110 -5.06 15.96 -18.75
CA ARG A 110 -4.30 14.83 -19.31
C ARG A 110 -3.92 15.10 -20.78
N LYS A 111 -4.85 15.62 -21.55
CA LYS A 111 -4.61 15.99 -22.96
C LYS A 111 -3.67 17.17 -23.10
N GLU A 112 -3.83 18.21 -22.28
CA GLU A 112 -3.02 19.44 -22.31
C GLU A 112 -1.57 19.15 -21.98
N HIS A 113 -1.33 18.41 -20.89
CA HIS A 113 0.01 18.11 -20.40
C HIS A 113 0.68 16.92 -21.08
N GLY A 114 -0.11 15.99 -21.68
CA GLY A 114 0.43 14.81 -22.37
C GLY A 114 1.43 14.04 -21.50
N ALA A 115 2.61 13.74 -22.04
CA ALA A 115 3.67 13.05 -21.29
C ALA A 115 4.17 13.82 -20.05
N GLY A 116 3.93 15.13 -19.97
CA GLY A 116 4.26 15.96 -18.81
C GLY A 116 3.23 15.89 -17.67
N PHE A 117 2.10 15.22 -17.89
CA PHE A 117 1.01 15.15 -16.89
C PHE A 117 1.46 14.61 -15.54
N TYR A 118 2.24 13.53 -15.54
CA TYR A 118 2.75 12.93 -14.29
C TYR A 118 3.61 13.91 -13.49
N ALA A 119 4.53 14.60 -14.14
CA ALA A 119 5.38 15.61 -13.49
C ALA A 119 4.54 16.78 -12.96
N TRP A 120 3.52 17.21 -13.71
CA TRP A 120 2.59 18.27 -13.32
C TRP A 120 1.78 17.93 -12.06
N VAL A 121 1.32 16.69 -11.91
CA VAL A 121 0.64 16.21 -10.69
C VAL A 121 1.61 16.11 -9.52
N MET A 122 2.79 15.46 -9.73
CA MET A 122 3.81 15.27 -8.69
C MET A 122 4.28 16.59 -8.08
N GLU A 123 4.51 17.61 -8.90
CA GLU A 123 4.88 18.95 -8.43
C GLU A 123 3.83 19.52 -7.47
N ARG A 124 2.54 19.40 -7.82
CA ARG A 124 1.42 19.88 -6.99
C ARG A 124 1.23 19.08 -5.71
N ALA A 125 1.54 17.80 -5.75
CA ALA A 125 1.52 16.93 -4.57
C ALA A 125 2.77 17.10 -3.68
N GLY A 126 3.81 17.82 -4.13
CA GLY A 126 5.08 17.96 -3.42
C GLY A 126 5.87 16.65 -3.41
N LEU A 127 5.84 15.90 -4.52
CA LEU A 127 6.48 14.59 -4.66
C LEU A 127 7.63 14.65 -5.67
N GLU A 128 8.73 14.00 -5.32
CA GLU A 128 9.86 13.73 -6.23
C GLU A 128 9.56 12.51 -7.10
N THR A 129 8.96 11.47 -6.49
CA THR A 129 8.75 10.17 -7.13
C THR A 129 7.54 9.49 -6.49
N ALA A 130 6.80 8.71 -7.29
CA ALA A 130 5.79 7.77 -6.82
C ALA A 130 6.02 6.38 -7.41
N PHE A 131 5.74 5.36 -6.59
CA PHE A 131 5.84 3.96 -6.98
C PHE A 131 4.48 3.45 -7.46
N ALA A 132 4.40 3.18 -8.76
CA ALA A 132 3.20 2.69 -9.40
C ALA A 132 3.15 1.16 -9.34
N ASN A 133 2.18 0.61 -8.61
CA ASN A 133 1.87 -0.81 -8.63
C ASN A 133 1.13 -1.12 -9.93
N ARG A 134 1.74 -1.93 -10.80
CA ARG A 134 1.18 -2.19 -12.12
C ARG A 134 1.56 -3.57 -12.62
N THR A 135 0.66 -4.20 -13.36
CA THR A 135 0.95 -5.48 -14.04
C THR A 135 1.92 -5.32 -15.19
N PHE A 136 1.99 -4.13 -15.80
CA PHE A 136 2.99 -3.73 -16.80
C PHE A 136 3.15 -2.21 -16.83
N MET A 137 4.28 -1.72 -17.32
CA MET A 137 4.54 -0.28 -17.51
C MET A 137 4.35 0.09 -18.98
N PRO A 138 3.34 0.91 -19.32
CA PRO A 138 3.20 1.44 -20.67
C PRO A 138 4.29 2.50 -20.94
N PRO A 139 4.68 2.70 -22.22
CA PRO A 139 5.80 3.57 -22.58
C PRO A 139 5.72 5.01 -22.04
N GLU A 140 4.51 5.58 -22.00
CA GLU A 140 4.27 6.94 -21.51
C GLU A 140 4.49 7.10 -19.99
N MET A 141 4.50 6.00 -19.23
CA MET A 141 4.79 6.00 -17.80
C MET A 141 6.27 5.80 -17.45
N HIS A 142 7.15 5.65 -18.45
CA HIS A 142 8.61 5.61 -18.22
C HIS A 142 9.18 7.00 -17.91
N ALA A 143 8.46 7.78 -17.08
CA ALA A 143 8.91 9.08 -16.60
C ALA A 143 9.83 8.91 -15.38
N PRO A 144 10.82 9.79 -15.17
CA PRO A 144 11.72 9.69 -14.02
C PRO A 144 11.00 9.78 -12.68
N GLN A 145 9.81 10.37 -12.64
CA GLN A 145 8.98 10.49 -11.44
C GLN A 145 8.20 9.24 -11.08
N ILE A 146 8.14 8.23 -11.97
CA ILE A 146 7.40 7.00 -11.72
C ILE A 146 8.35 5.82 -11.65
N ARG A 147 8.19 4.98 -10.64
CA ARG A 147 8.92 3.73 -10.47
C ARG A 147 7.95 2.56 -10.48
N TRP A 148 8.35 1.48 -11.12
CA TRP A 148 7.51 0.30 -11.28
C TRP A 148 7.61 -0.66 -10.12
N VAL A 149 6.45 -1.14 -9.65
CA VAL A 149 6.31 -2.24 -8.68
C VAL A 149 5.36 -3.26 -9.27
N PRO A 150 5.85 -4.36 -9.89
CA PRO A 150 5.03 -5.43 -10.43
C PRO A 150 4.40 -6.30 -9.33
N TYR A 151 3.35 -7.05 -9.72
CA TYR A 151 2.63 -7.98 -8.87
C TYR A 151 3.12 -9.42 -9.07
N GLU A 152 3.29 -10.14 -7.97
CA GLU A 152 3.81 -11.52 -8.00
C GLU A 152 2.83 -12.57 -7.48
N ASP A 153 1.63 -12.18 -7.07
CA ASP A 153 0.61 -13.12 -6.57
C ASP A 153 0.32 -14.25 -7.53
N ALA A 154 0.24 -13.94 -8.83
CA ALA A 154 -0.05 -14.91 -9.87
C ALA A 154 0.94 -16.10 -9.86
N LEU A 155 2.19 -15.86 -9.47
CA LEU A 155 3.22 -16.90 -9.38
C LEU A 155 2.98 -17.91 -8.25
N LEU A 156 2.13 -17.57 -7.26
CA LEU A 156 1.75 -18.48 -6.17
C LEU A 156 0.72 -19.52 -6.60
N PHE A 157 0.03 -19.32 -7.74
CA PHE A 157 -1.15 -20.07 -8.13
C PHE A 157 -1.01 -20.80 -9.47
N PRO A 158 0.05 -21.64 -9.67
CA PRO A 158 0.30 -22.30 -10.95
C PRO A 158 -0.64 -23.47 -11.28
N LEU A 159 -1.46 -23.92 -10.33
CA LEU A 159 -2.32 -25.08 -10.47
C LEU A 159 -3.80 -24.65 -10.61
N ASN A 160 -4.70 -25.63 -10.65
CA ASN A 160 -6.15 -25.40 -10.70
C ASN A 160 -6.65 -24.73 -9.42
N ASN A 161 -7.22 -23.53 -9.54
CA ASN A 161 -7.72 -22.72 -8.44
C ASN A 161 -9.19 -23.01 -8.07
N GLY A 162 -9.80 -24.06 -8.60
CA GLY A 162 -11.23 -24.34 -8.41
C GLY A 162 -11.68 -24.39 -6.95
N ALA A 163 -10.91 -25.05 -6.07
CA ALA A 163 -11.21 -25.13 -4.65
C ALA A 163 -11.12 -23.72 -3.97
N ALA A 164 -10.12 -22.93 -4.33
CA ALA A 164 -9.95 -21.58 -3.79
C ALA A 164 -11.05 -20.61 -4.27
N LYS A 165 -11.43 -20.68 -5.54
CA LYS A 165 -12.56 -19.93 -6.13
C LYS A 165 -13.91 -20.26 -5.49
N ALA A 166 -14.06 -21.48 -4.98
CA ALA A 166 -15.30 -21.92 -4.35
C ALA A 166 -15.48 -21.39 -2.90
N VAL A 167 -14.47 -20.78 -2.31
CA VAL A 167 -14.51 -20.26 -0.92
C VAL A 167 -15.58 -19.18 -0.77
N ASN A 168 -15.55 -18.18 -1.67
CA ASN A 168 -16.54 -17.10 -1.67
C ASN A 168 -16.65 -16.42 -3.05
N PRO A 169 -17.67 -15.56 -3.27
CA PRO A 169 -17.86 -14.88 -4.55
C PRO A 169 -16.71 -13.96 -4.96
N ASP A 170 -16.11 -13.21 -4.01
CA ASP A 170 -15.01 -12.28 -4.28
C ASP A 170 -13.80 -13.02 -4.85
N ARG A 171 -13.38 -14.11 -4.20
CA ARG A 171 -12.27 -14.94 -4.68
C ARG A 171 -12.52 -15.50 -6.08
N ARG A 172 -13.76 -15.83 -6.42
CA ARG A 172 -14.10 -16.31 -7.77
C ARG A 172 -13.79 -15.25 -8.83
N ALA A 173 -14.12 -13.99 -8.57
CA ALA A 173 -13.83 -12.89 -9.49
C ALA A 173 -12.32 -12.60 -9.56
N LEU A 174 -11.66 -12.47 -8.42
CA LEU A 174 -10.25 -12.08 -8.32
C LEU A 174 -9.29 -13.12 -8.88
N PHE A 175 -9.53 -14.41 -8.66
CA PHE A 175 -8.70 -15.47 -9.25
C PHE A 175 -8.69 -15.47 -10.78
N GLY A 176 -9.73 -14.96 -11.43
CA GLY A 176 -9.74 -14.79 -12.89
C GLY A 176 -8.61 -13.87 -13.35
N MET A 177 -8.44 -12.75 -12.68
CA MET A 177 -7.38 -11.76 -12.98
C MET A 177 -5.98 -12.31 -12.67
N ALA A 178 -5.80 -12.99 -11.54
CA ALA A 178 -4.53 -13.65 -11.21
C ALA A 178 -4.14 -14.71 -12.23
N GLU A 179 -5.10 -15.50 -12.74
CA GLU A 179 -4.87 -16.48 -13.81
C GLU A 179 -4.52 -15.82 -15.14
N ASP A 180 -5.12 -14.67 -15.47
CA ASP A 180 -4.78 -13.90 -16.66
C ASP A 180 -3.33 -13.39 -16.59
N LEU A 181 -2.91 -12.88 -15.44
CA LEU A 181 -1.53 -12.45 -15.24
C LEU A 181 -0.55 -13.60 -15.30
N LEU A 182 -0.87 -14.77 -14.72
CA LEU A 182 -0.02 -15.95 -14.86
C LEU A 182 0.13 -16.36 -16.32
N ARG A 183 -0.95 -16.33 -17.10
CA ARG A 183 -0.88 -16.62 -18.56
C ARG A 183 0.04 -15.63 -19.28
N ALA A 184 0.02 -14.36 -18.90
CA ALA A 184 0.94 -13.36 -19.45
C ALA A 184 2.41 -13.72 -19.12
N TYR A 185 2.71 -14.06 -17.87
CA TYR A 185 4.07 -14.48 -17.47
C TYR A 185 4.55 -15.75 -18.18
N LEU A 186 3.66 -16.75 -18.33
CA LEU A 186 3.96 -17.95 -19.10
C LEU A 186 4.26 -17.62 -20.56
N LYS A 187 3.43 -16.79 -21.19
CA LYS A 187 3.62 -16.36 -22.59
C LYS A 187 4.95 -15.60 -22.76
N ASP A 188 5.30 -14.76 -21.83
CA ASP A 188 6.58 -14.03 -21.81
C ASP A 188 7.80 -14.97 -21.73
N ALA A 189 7.62 -16.12 -21.07
CA ALA A 189 8.61 -17.19 -21.03
C ALA A 189 8.54 -18.15 -22.25
N GLY A 190 7.71 -17.84 -23.25
CA GLY A 190 7.52 -18.68 -24.45
C GLY A 190 6.71 -19.95 -24.19
N MET A 191 5.89 -19.98 -23.13
CA MET A 191 5.12 -21.14 -22.70
C MET A 191 3.60 -20.87 -22.75
N THR A 192 2.83 -21.93 -23.00
CA THR A 192 1.34 -21.88 -23.00
C THR A 192 0.75 -22.53 -21.74
N ARG A 193 1.56 -23.23 -20.96
CA ARG A 193 1.19 -23.91 -19.72
C ARG A 193 2.38 -23.97 -18.77
N ALA A 194 2.11 -24.19 -17.50
CA ALA A 194 3.14 -24.36 -16.49
C ALA A 194 4.08 -25.55 -16.82
N PRO A 195 5.38 -25.43 -16.53
CA PRO A 195 6.36 -26.52 -16.72
C PRO A 195 5.98 -27.80 -15.98
N ALA A 196 6.48 -28.95 -16.46
CA ALA A 196 6.12 -30.26 -15.90
C ALA A 196 6.65 -30.50 -14.46
N THR A 197 7.70 -29.78 -14.05
CA THR A 197 8.29 -29.93 -12.71
C THR A 197 8.33 -28.61 -11.98
N LEU A 198 8.28 -28.65 -10.64
CA LEU A 198 8.36 -27.46 -9.80
C LEU A 198 9.69 -26.71 -9.99
N ASP A 199 10.81 -27.43 -10.09
CA ASP A 199 12.12 -26.80 -10.29
C ASP A 199 12.16 -26.00 -11.60
N LEU A 200 11.60 -26.53 -12.69
CA LEU A 200 11.49 -25.82 -13.95
C LEU A 200 10.53 -24.61 -13.83
N TYR A 201 9.45 -24.72 -13.06
CA TYR A 201 8.56 -23.61 -12.80
C TYR A 201 9.28 -22.49 -12.05
N VAL A 202 9.98 -22.81 -10.98
CA VAL A 202 10.77 -21.84 -10.21
C VAL A 202 11.84 -21.19 -11.09
N GLU A 203 12.58 -21.98 -11.87
CA GLU A 203 13.67 -21.46 -12.69
C GLU A 203 13.18 -20.64 -13.89
N LYS A 204 12.24 -21.17 -14.67
CA LYS A 204 11.84 -20.60 -15.97
C LYS A 204 10.71 -19.58 -15.87
N ILE A 205 9.91 -19.64 -14.82
CA ILE A 205 8.79 -18.71 -14.63
C ILE A 205 9.10 -17.76 -13.49
N VAL A 206 9.29 -18.22 -12.26
CA VAL A 206 9.48 -17.35 -11.11
C VAL A 206 10.74 -16.47 -11.27
N ARG A 207 11.91 -17.08 -11.34
CA ARG A 207 13.19 -16.34 -11.43
C ARG A 207 13.30 -15.51 -12.70
N ALA A 208 12.89 -16.09 -13.84
CA ALA A 208 12.94 -15.37 -15.10
C ALA A 208 12.03 -14.13 -15.13
N THR A 209 10.82 -14.23 -14.54
CA THR A 209 9.92 -13.08 -14.41
C THR A 209 10.53 -11.98 -13.56
N LEU A 210 10.99 -12.27 -12.35
CA LEU A 210 11.61 -11.26 -11.47
C LEU A 210 12.86 -10.64 -12.11
N GLN A 211 13.70 -11.44 -12.78
CA GLN A 211 14.88 -10.95 -13.48
C GLN A 211 14.51 -9.99 -14.63
N LYS A 212 13.49 -10.33 -15.41
CA LYS A 212 12.96 -9.48 -16.49
C LYS A 212 12.42 -8.16 -15.94
N GLN A 213 11.63 -8.23 -14.88
CA GLN A 213 11.06 -7.05 -14.21
C GLN A 213 12.16 -6.15 -13.63
N LYS A 214 13.16 -6.72 -12.94
CA LYS A 214 14.32 -5.97 -12.46
C LYS A 214 15.05 -5.28 -13.59
N SER A 215 15.30 -5.98 -14.70
CA SER A 215 15.96 -5.43 -15.88
C SER A 215 15.13 -4.33 -16.57
N ALA A 216 13.80 -4.37 -16.42
CA ALA A 216 12.87 -3.35 -16.92
C ALA A 216 12.69 -2.18 -15.93
N GLY A 217 13.44 -2.14 -14.81
CA GLY A 217 13.44 -1.01 -13.88
C GLY A 217 12.54 -1.16 -12.66
N ALA A 218 12.02 -2.37 -12.37
CA ALA A 218 11.30 -2.61 -11.13
C ALA A 218 12.17 -2.33 -9.90
N VAL A 219 11.61 -1.65 -8.90
CA VAL A 219 12.29 -1.28 -7.64
C VAL A 219 11.87 -2.15 -6.46
N ALA A 220 10.71 -2.75 -6.53
CA ALA A 220 10.14 -3.67 -5.55
C ALA A 220 9.20 -4.65 -6.27
N VAL A 221 8.62 -5.59 -5.52
CA VAL A 221 7.53 -6.48 -5.96
C VAL A 221 6.36 -6.39 -4.98
N LYS A 222 5.13 -6.52 -5.46
CA LYS A 222 3.90 -6.41 -4.65
C LYS A 222 3.18 -7.74 -4.53
N PHE A 223 2.67 -8.00 -3.34
CA PHE A 223 1.70 -9.05 -3.06
C PHE A 223 0.39 -8.47 -2.53
N GLU A 224 -0.70 -8.89 -3.12
CA GLU A 224 -2.09 -8.71 -2.68
C GLU A 224 -2.69 -10.05 -2.23
N ALA A 225 -1.84 -10.96 -1.79
CA ALA A 225 -2.21 -12.32 -1.42
C ALA A 225 -3.36 -12.37 -0.39
N ALA A 226 -3.51 -11.34 0.45
CA ALA A 226 -4.60 -11.20 1.42
C ALA A 226 -6.00 -11.34 0.79
N TYR A 227 -6.17 -10.95 -0.46
CA TYR A 227 -7.43 -11.10 -1.20
C TYR A 227 -7.70 -12.54 -1.65
N LEU A 228 -6.67 -13.36 -1.81
CA LEU A 228 -6.76 -14.70 -2.37
C LEU A 228 -6.57 -15.80 -1.33
N ARG A 229 -5.79 -15.52 -0.29
CA ARG A 229 -5.45 -16.44 0.82
C ARG A 229 -5.01 -15.66 2.06
N ALA A 230 -4.96 -16.32 3.21
CA ALA A 230 -4.37 -15.73 4.41
C ALA A 230 -2.85 -15.54 4.27
N LEU A 231 -2.30 -14.51 4.95
CA LEU A 231 -0.87 -14.16 4.97
C LEU A 231 -0.03 -15.08 5.87
N ASP A 232 -0.57 -16.18 6.34
CA ASP A 232 0.05 -17.14 7.26
C ASP A 232 1.05 -18.09 6.56
N PHE A 233 1.97 -17.53 5.79
CA PHE A 233 3.02 -18.31 5.13
C PHE A 233 3.84 -19.11 6.15
N ALA A 234 4.05 -20.41 5.88
CA ALA A 234 4.71 -21.35 6.75
C ALA A 234 5.92 -22.00 6.06
N PRO A 235 6.88 -22.55 6.81
CA PRO A 235 7.93 -23.38 6.21
C PRO A 235 7.32 -24.58 5.47
N ALA A 236 7.77 -24.79 4.23
CA ALA A 236 7.38 -25.92 3.40
C ALA A 236 8.63 -26.54 2.76
N SER A 237 8.71 -27.89 2.73
CA SER A 237 9.84 -28.57 2.13
C SER A 237 9.72 -28.62 0.60
N SER A 238 10.87 -28.55 -0.09
CA SER A 238 10.93 -28.72 -1.54
C SER A 238 10.36 -30.07 -1.98
N ALA A 239 10.62 -31.14 -1.25
CA ALA A 239 10.13 -32.49 -1.57
C ALA A 239 8.61 -32.57 -1.55
N GLU A 240 7.97 -31.97 -0.53
CA GLU A 240 6.51 -31.96 -0.41
C GLU A 240 5.86 -31.07 -1.47
N ALA A 241 6.39 -29.84 -1.67
CA ALA A 241 5.92 -28.94 -2.71
C ALA A 241 6.04 -29.58 -4.11
N SER A 242 7.16 -30.25 -4.42
CA SER A 242 7.37 -30.93 -5.69
C SER A 242 6.39 -32.09 -5.89
N ARG A 243 6.10 -32.86 -4.83
CA ARG A 243 5.12 -33.97 -4.88
C ARG A 243 3.70 -33.41 -5.19
N ILE A 244 3.30 -32.31 -4.54
CA ILE A 244 2.01 -31.67 -4.78
C ILE A 244 1.95 -31.12 -6.20
N TYR A 245 2.97 -30.40 -6.63
CA TYR A 245 3.05 -29.82 -7.97
C TYR A 245 2.93 -30.91 -9.04
N ALA A 246 3.74 -31.99 -8.97
CA ALA A 246 3.74 -33.08 -9.92
C ALA A 246 2.38 -33.81 -9.97
N LYS A 247 1.69 -33.94 -8.84
CA LYS A 247 0.37 -34.56 -8.76
C LYS A 247 -0.70 -33.81 -9.55
N TYR A 248 -0.64 -32.46 -9.60
CA TYR A 248 -1.74 -31.65 -10.09
C TYR A 248 -1.42 -30.77 -11.32
N VAL A 249 -0.16 -30.66 -11.73
CA VAL A 249 0.22 -29.76 -12.84
C VAL A 249 -0.40 -30.16 -14.18
N ALA A 250 -0.64 -31.44 -14.40
CA ALA A 250 -1.24 -31.95 -15.65
C ALA A 250 -2.78 -31.96 -15.61
N ALA A 251 -3.35 -32.31 -14.45
CA ALA A 251 -4.82 -32.41 -14.28
C ALA A 251 -5.19 -32.50 -12.79
N GLY A 252 -6.48 -32.26 -12.50
CA GLY A 252 -7.04 -32.28 -11.15
C GLY A 252 -6.94 -30.95 -10.44
N ALA A 253 -7.37 -30.90 -9.18
CA ALA A 253 -7.29 -29.71 -8.33
C ALA A 253 -6.75 -30.12 -6.95
N PRO A 254 -5.78 -29.37 -6.39
CA PRO A 254 -5.31 -29.61 -5.04
C PRO A 254 -6.40 -29.26 -4.03
N THR A 255 -6.37 -29.89 -2.86
CA THR A 255 -7.10 -29.41 -1.71
C THR A 255 -6.51 -28.05 -1.26
N ILE A 256 -7.26 -27.26 -0.52
CA ILE A 256 -6.79 -25.95 0.01
C ILE A 256 -5.50 -26.16 0.83
N ALA A 257 -5.41 -27.20 1.65
CA ALA A 257 -4.23 -27.48 2.47
C ALA A 257 -3.01 -27.88 1.64
N GLU A 258 -3.17 -28.77 0.66
CA GLU A 258 -2.07 -29.13 -0.27
C GLU A 258 -1.60 -27.89 -1.04
N TYR A 259 -2.54 -27.11 -1.55
CA TYR A 259 -2.18 -25.91 -2.31
C TYR A 259 -1.48 -24.87 -1.46
N LYS A 260 -1.92 -24.66 -0.21
CA LYS A 260 -1.24 -23.78 0.74
C LYS A 260 0.23 -24.16 0.92
N THR A 261 0.52 -25.46 1.09
CA THR A 261 1.92 -25.95 1.21
C THR A 261 2.76 -25.59 0.00
N LEU A 262 2.22 -25.75 -1.21
CA LEU A 262 2.91 -25.35 -2.43
C LEU A 262 3.12 -23.83 -2.52
N GLN A 263 2.09 -23.06 -2.20
CA GLN A 263 2.14 -21.59 -2.20
C GLN A 263 3.16 -21.07 -1.18
N ASP A 264 3.22 -21.64 0.01
CA ASP A 264 4.17 -21.28 1.05
C ASP A 264 5.63 -21.51 0.58
N TYR A 265 5.88 -22.62 -0.12
CA TYR A 265 7.17 -22.89 -0.76
C TYR A 265 7.49 -21.88 -1.87
N LEU A 266 6.55 -21.64 -2.78
CA LEU A 266 6.71 -20.70 -3.89
C LEU A 266 6.97 -19.29 -3.39
N PHE A 267 6.21 -18.83 -2.37
CA PHE A 267 6.46 -17.54 -1.76
C PHE A 267 7.91 -17.41 -1.27
N LYS A 268 8.42 -18.41 -0.55
CA LYS A 268 9.81 -18.41 -0.09
C LYS A 268 10.80 -18.30 -1.28
N GLN A 269 10.56 -18.99 -2.40
CA GLN A 269 11.42 -18.90 -3.58
C GLN A 269 11.38 -17.50 -4.21
N ILE A 270 10.19 -16.89 -4.29
CA ILE A 270 10.02 -15.53 -4.81
C ILE A 270 10.74 -14.52 -3.90
N ALA A 271 10.55 -14.61 -2.58
CA ALA A 271 11.16 -13.70 -1.61
C ALA A 271 12.70 -13.81 -1.60
N LEU A 272 13.25 -15.02 -1.73
CA LEU A 272 14.70 -15.25 -1.87
C LEU A 272 15.25 -14.60 -3.14
N GLU A 273 14.56 -14.78 -4.26
CA GLU A 273 14.98 -14.20 -5.54
C GLU A 273 14.86 -12.67 -5.53
N ALA A 274 13.78 -12.13 -4.97
CA ALA A 274 13.60 -10.69 -4.79
C ALA A 274 14.76 -10.09 -3.96
N GLY A 275 15.12 -10.71 -2.83
CA GLY A 275 16.26 -10.30 -2.01
C GLY A 275 17.60 -10.37 -2.76
N ARG A 276 17.81 -11.42 -3.59
CA ARG A 276 19.01 -11.58 -4.44
C ARG A 276 19.12 -10.44 -5.48
N LEU A 277 17.98 -9.97 -6.00
CA LEU A 277 17.90 -8.91 -7.00
C LEU A 277 17.89 -7.49 -6.38
N GLY A 278 17.88 -7.39 -5.05
CA GLY A 278 17.73 -6.11 -4.35
C GLY A 278 16.34 -5.47 -4.57
N LEU A 279 15.30 -6.31 -4.67
CA LEU A 279 13.89 -5.90 -4.72
C LEU A 279 13.28 -6.06 -3.33
N ALA A 280 12.63 -5.03 -2.81
CA ALA A 280 11.82 -5.15 -1.61
C ALA A 280 10.50 -5.89 -1.93
N VAL A 281 9.93 -6.56 -0.93
CA VAL A 281 8.66 -7.27 -1.05
C VAL A 281 7.59 -6.51 -0.29
N HIS A 282 6.61 -5.97 -1.00
CA HIS A 282 5.48 -5.24 -0.46
C HIS A 282 4.30 -6.19 -0.23
N PHE A 283 3.62 -6.05 0.91
CA PHE A 283 2.40 -6.78 1.24
C PHE A 283 1.24 -5.83 1.48
N HIS A 284 0.14 -6.03 0.78
CA HIS A 284 -1.14 -5.54 1.24
C HIS A 284 -1.49 -6.18 2.58
N THR A 285 -1.84 -5.40 3.59
CA THR A 285 -2.21 -5.87 4.93
C THR A 285 -3.41 -5.10 5.49
N GLY A 286 -4.12 -5.72 6.43
CA GLY A 286 -5.31 -5.12 7.04
C GLY A 286 -6.52 -5.15 6.11
N SER A 287 -7.45 -4.22 6.31
CA SER A 287 -8.72 -4.19 5.57
C SER A 287 -8.53 -4.02 4.07
N GLY A 288 -9.42 -4.63 3.30
CA GLY A 288 -9.46 -4.58 1.84
C GLY A 288 -10.88 -4.36 1.31
N CYS A 289 -11.04 -4.45 -0.01
CA CYS A 289 -12.33 -4.34 -0.67
C CYS A 289 -13.02 -5.71 -0.80
N GLY A 290 -14.34 -5.68 -1.02
CA GLY A 290 -15.19 -6.85 -1.19
C GLY A 290 -16.05 -7.15 0.03
N GLU A 291 -17.18 -7.82 -0.21
CA GLU A 291 -18.14 -8.16 0.86
C GLU A 291 -17.69 -9.36 1.71
N PHE A 292 -16.75 -10.16 1.18
CA PHE A 292 -16.27 -11.39 1.81
C PHE A 292 -14.75 -11.35 2.07
N PHE A 293 -14.19 -10.15 2.21
CA PHE A 293 -12.76 -9.99 2.52
C PHE A 293 -12.45 -10.57 3.92
N ASP A 294 -11.34 -11.30 4.02
CA ASP A 294 -10.90 -11.97 5.25
C ASP A 294 -9.90 -11.08 6.02
N ASP A 295 -10.41 -10.13 6.82
CA ASP A 295 -9.58 -9.24 7.64
C ASP A 295 -8.64 -9.99 8.60
N ALA A 296 -9.06 -11.16 9.09
CA ALA A 296 -8.22 -11.97 9.97
C ALA A 296 -7.07 -12.62 9.20
N GLY A 297 -7.32 -13.04 7.96
CA GLY A 297 -6.31 -13.59 7.05
C GLY A 297 -5.34 -12.52 6.51
N ALA A 298 -5.75 -11.25 6.53
CA ALA A 298 -4.94 -10.11 6.09
C ALA A 298 -4.09 -9.47 7.19
N ASP A 299 -4.15 -9.98 8.43
CA ASP A 299 -3.39 -9.44 9.57
C ASP A 299 -1.88 -9.56 9.34
N ALA A 300 -1.16 -8.42 9.33
CA ALA A 300 0.28 -8.36 9.15
C ALA A 300 1.06 -9.22 10.17
N MET A 301 0.50 -9.48 11.35
CA MET A 301 1.12 -10.34 12.38
C MET A 301 1.30 -11.78 11.90
N LEU A 302 0.51 -12.24 10.94
CA LEU A 302 0.67 -13.57 10.32
C LEU A 302 1.99 -13.71 9.56
N LEU A 303 2.56 -12.60 9.06
CA LEU A 303 3.86 -12.55 8.38
C LEU A 303 5.06 -12.68 9.33
N SER A 304 4.86 -12.69 10.65
CA SER A 304 5.97 -12.72 11.62
C SER A 304 6.88 -13.94 11.45
N ARG A 305 6.37 -15.07 10.95
CA ARG A 305 7.20 -16.25 10.62
C ARG A 305 8.18 -15.98 9.49
N ILE A 306 7.73 -15.30 8.43
CA ILE A 306 8.55 -14.89 7.29
C ILE A 306 9.63 -13.89 7.74
N PHE A 307 9.24 -12.90 8.54
CA PHE A 307 10.17 -11.89 9.05
C PHE A 307 11.21 -12.47 10.00
N ASN A 308 10.98 -13.65 10.57
CA ASN A 308 11.93 -14.39 11.42
C ASN A 308 12.73 -15.46 10.66
N ASP A 309 12.44 -15.71 9.38
CA ASP A 309 13.18 -16.70 8.59
C ASP A 309 14.62 -16.21 8.33
N SER A 310 15.61 -16.99 8.80
CA SER A 310 17.03 -16.65 8.65
C SER A 310 17.48 -16.56 7.20
N ASP A 311 16.87 -17.32 6.30
CA ASP A 311 17.22 -17.32 4.88
C ASP A 311 16.78 -16.03 4.19
N LEU A 312 15.75 -15.35 4.74
CA LEU A 312 15.16 -14.13 4.20
C LEU A 312 15.76 -12.83 4.80
N ARG A 313 16.86 -12.91 5.55
CA ARG A 313 17.50 -11.74 6.18
C ARG A 313 18.00 -10.68 5.21
N LYS A 314 18.23 -11.05 3.95
CA LYS A 314 18.65 -10.13 2.87
C LYS A 314 17.48 -9.58 2.07
N THR A 315 16.27 -10.05 2.33
CA THR A 315 15.04 -9.55 1.70
C THR A 315 14.43 -8.50 2.59
N ASN A 316 14.21 -7.31 2.07
CA ASN A 316 13.46 -6.26 2.76
C ASN A 316 11.98 -6.43 2.51
N PHE A 317 11.17 -6.22 3.53
CA PHE A 317 9.72 -6.34 3.50
C PHE A 317 9.07 -5.01 3.87
N VAL A 318 7.99 -4.67 3.18
CA VAL A 318 7.18 -3.48 3.48
C VAL A 318 5.76 -3.92 3.79
N VAL A 319 5.32 -3.62 4.99
CA VAL A 319 3.93 -3.78 5.44
C VAL A 319 3.17 -2.54 4.97
N LEU A 320 2.43 -2.67 3.88
CA LEU A 320 1.61 -1.59 3.35
C LEU A 320 0.37 -1.38 4.22
N HIS A 321 -0.11 -0.14 4.25
CA HIS A 321 -1.34 0.27 4.93
C HIS A 321 -1.29 0.18 6.47
N GLY A 322 -0.15 -0.19 7.06
CA GLY A 322 -0.02 -0.24 8.51
C GLY A 322 -0.99 -1.20 9.23
N ASN A 323 -1.60 -2.17 8.53
CA ASN A 323 -2.45 -3.22 9.12
C ASN A 323 -3.77 -2.73 9.76
N PRO A 324 -4.61 -1.89 9.12
CA PRO A 324 -5.87 -1.44 9.72
C PRO A 324 -6.84 -2.62 9.95
N PRO A 325 -7.63 -2.63 11.03
CA PRO A 325 -7.69 -1.65 12.12
C PRO A 325 -6.75 -1.99 13.30
N LYS A 326 -5.65 -2.68 13.08
CA LYS A 326 -4.70 -3.14 14.11
C LYS A 326 -3.34 -2.44 14.00
N GLU A 327 -3.33 -1.18 13.60
CA GLU A 327 -2.14 -0.40 13.22
C GLU A 327 -1.06 -0.38 14.32
N ARG A 328 -1.48 -0.39 15.59
CA ARG A 328 -0.54 -0.43 16.71
C ARG A 328 0.32 -1.70 16.75
N SER A 329 -0.18 -2.82 16.22
CA SER A 329 0.53 -4.10 16.22
C SER A 329 1.82 -4.05 15.39
N VAL A 330 1.86 -3.20 14.36
CA VAL A 330 3.00 -3.05 13.45
C VAL A 330 4.25 -2.55 14.17
N SER A 331 4.10 -1.81 15.28
CA SER A 331 5.23 -1.36 16.11
C SER A 331 6.18 -2.51 16.52
N ALA A 332 5.64 -3.72 16.69
CA ALA A 332 6.48 -4.90 17.01
C ALA A 332 7.20 -5.47 15.77
N LEU A 333 6.61 -5.32 14.59
CA LEU A 333 7.18 -5.85 13.35
C LEU A 333 8.34 -4.99 12.84
N ILE A 334 8.22 -3.67 12.90
CA ILE A 334 9.23 -2.73 12.40
C ILE A 334 10.51 -2.69 13.25
N LEU A 335 10.56 -3.36 14.41
CA LEU A 335 11.79 -3.58 15.16
C LEU A 335 12.77 -4.56 14.49
N LYS A 336 12.30 -5.28 13.45
CA LYS A 336 13.15 -6.17 12.67
C LYS A 336 13.93 -5.36 11.62
N PRO A 337 15.23 -5.64 11.41
CA PRO A 337 16.13 -4.80 10.61
C PRO A 337 15.75 -4.70 9.12
N ASN A 338 14.90 -5.61 8.65
CA ASN A 338 14.49 -5.71 7.24
C ASN A 338 12.97 -5.58 7.05
N VAL A 339 12.25 -5.01 8.04
CA VAL A 339 10.80 -4.80 7.97
C VAL A 339 10.49 -3.31 8.10
N TYR A 340 9.79 -2.78 7.12
CA TYR A 340 9.33 -1.41 7.01
C TYR A 340 7.81 -1.35 7.02
N VAL A 341 7.24 -0.19 7.27
CA VAL A 341 5.79 0.08 7.20
C VAL A 341 5.56 1.37 6.45
N ASP A 342 4.48 1.45 5.71
CA ASP A 342 3.97 2.71 5.21
C ASP A 342 2.58 3.04 5.78
N MET A 343 2.17 4.27 5.58
CA MET A 343 0.88 4.78 6.06
C MET A 343 -0.18 4.85 4.96
N SER A 344 0.10 4.28 3.79
CA SER A 344 -0.77 4.34 2.62
C SER A 344 -2.21 3.93 2.95
N VAL A 345 -3.18 4.51 2.29
CA VAL A 345 -4.64 4.46 2.53
C VAL A 345 -5.10 5.05 3.86
N LEU A 346 -4.29 5.07 4.90
CA LEU A 346 -4.69 5.59 6.22
C LEU A 346 -5.05 7.09 6.17
N GLU A 347 -4.48 7.83 5.21
CA GLU A 347 -4.80 9.24 4.95
C GLU A 347 -6.24 9.46 4.49
N PHE A 348 -6.89 8.40 3.99
CA PHE A 348 -8.31 8.39 3.61
C PHE A 348 -9.19 7.79 4.69
N TYR A 349 -8.68 6.82 5.46
CA TYR A 349 -9.44 6.17 6.53
C TYR A 349 -9.61 7.08 7.73
N TRP A 350 -8.59 7.89 8.04
CA TRP A 350 -8.51 8.64 9.28
C TRP A 350 -8.32 10.14 9.03
N SER A 351 -8.86 10.95 9.95
CA SER A 351 -8.50 12.37 9.98
C SER A 351 -7.00 12.53 10.27
N PRO A 352 -6.36 13.65 9.87
CA PRO A 352 -4.95 13.88 10.21
C PRO A 352 -4.64 13.78 11.72
N ALA A 353 -5.60 14.12 12.58
CA ALA A 353 -5.42 13.99 14.03
C ALA A 353 -5.43 12.53 14.50
N GLU A 354 -6.29 11.69 13.92
CA GLU A 354 -6.29 10.26 14.24
C GLU A 354 -5.09 9.55 13.62
N LEU A 355 -4.74 9.86 12.39
CA LEU A 355 -3.51 9.36 11.77
C LEU A 355 -2.26 9.72 12.61
N ALA A 356 -2.21 10.93 13.18
CA ALA A 356 -1.13 11.33 14.08
C ALA A 356 -1.02 10.41 15.31
N ARG A 357 -2.16 9.98 15.89
CA ARG A 357 -2.18 9.03 17.01
C ARG A 357 -1.68 7.63 16.61
N ILE A 358 -2.02 7.19 15.39
CA ILE A 358 -1.56 5.93 14.82
C ILE A 358 -0.05 5.96 14.59
N LEU A 359 0.47 7.03 14.01
CA LEU A 359 1.89 7.17 13.70
C LEU A 359 2.77 7.28 14.95
N ARG A 360 2.25 7.85 16.04
CA ARG A 360 3.06 8.10 17.25
C ARG A 360 3.82 6.86 17.75
N PRO A 361 3.19 5.70 18.03
CA PRO A 361 3.92 4.52 18.48
C PRO A 361 4.93 4.01 17.46
N TRP A 362 4.71 4.17 16.16
CA TRP A 362 5.70 3.79 15.16
C TRP A 362 6.93 4.69 15.20
N LEU A 363 6.73 6.00 15.31
CA LEU A 363 7.81 7.00 15.35
C LEU A 363 8.58 6.97 16.68
N GLU A 364 7.94 6.62 17.79
CA GLU A 364 8.62 6.42 19.08
C GLU A 364 9.47 5.14 19.07
N MET A 365 9.08 4.11 18.32
CA MET A 365 9.78 2.81 18.30
C MET A 365 10.89 2.76 17.26
N MET A 366 10.63 3.09 16.00
CA MET A 366 11.58 2.93 14.90
C MET A 366 11.24 3.88 13.73
N PRO A 367 11.46 5.19 13.86
CA PRO A 367 11.14 6.14 12.80
C PRO A 367 11.92 5.90 11.49
N GLU A 368 13.03 5.17 11.56
CA GLU A 368 13.86 4.79 10.41
C GLU A 368 13.20 3.73 9.51
N HIS A 369 12.11 3.09 9.95
CA HIS A 369 11.39 2.07 9.21
C HIS A 369 9.98 2.50 8.80
N VAL A 370 9.61 3.75 9.03
CA VAL A 370 8.29 4.31 8.65
C VAL A 370 8.45 5.11 7.37
N MET A 371 7.56 4.87 6.38
CA MET A 371 7.57 5.55 5.09
C MET A 371 6.23 6.18 4.78
N PHE A 372 6.24 7.16 3.88
CA PHE A 372 5.06 7.67 3.23
C PHE A 372 4.71 6.78 2.03
N GLY A 373 3.45 6.43 1.90
CA GLY A 373 2.78 5.85 0.75
C GLY A 373 1.39 6.43 0.68
N SER A 374 0.80 6.59 -0.48
CA SER A 374 -0.53 7.20 -0.64
C SER A 374 -1.65 6.19 -0.85
N ASP A 375 -1.37 5.08 -1.50
CA ASP A 375 -2.39 4.20 -2.08
C ASP A 375 -3.29 4.94 -3.09
N ALA A 376 -2.79 6.03 -3.67
CA ALA A 376 -3.56 6.84 -4.61
C ALA A 376 -3.95 6.01 -5.83
N GLY A 377 -5.22 6.08 -6.22
CA GLY A 377 -5.79 5.31 -7.31
C GLY A 377 -7.19 5.79 -7.68
N PRO A 378 -7.85 5.15 -8.64
CA PRO A 378 -9.20 5.48 -9.06
C PRO A 378 -10.23 4.99 -8.02
N PHE A 379 -10.63 5.86 -7.11
CA PHE A 379 -11.60 5.54 -6.05
C PHE A 379 -13.06 5.84 -6.44
N GLY A 380 -13.29 6.35 -7.63
CA GLY A 380 -14.63 6.60 -8.15
C GLY A 380 -14.68 7.72 -9.19
N PRO A 381 -15.87 8.03 -9.72
CA PRO A 381 -16.01 9.11 -10.68
C PRO A 381 -15.54 10.46 -10.11
N GLY A 382 -14.62 11.13 -10.81
CA GLY A 382 -14.05 12.41 -10.40
C GLY A 382 -13.12 12.32 -9.18
N LEU A 383 -12.65 11.14 -8.85
CA LEU A 383 -11.65 10.92 -7.79
C LEU A 383 -10.66 9.86 -8.27
N ASP A 384 -9.78 10.27 -9.17
CA ASP A 384 -8.73 9.42 -9.73
C ASP A 384 -7.42 9.58 -8.94
N TRP A 385 -6.34 8.97 -9.40
CA TRP A 385 -5.05 8.98 -8.72
C TRP A 385 -4.49 10.40 -8.53
N GLU A 386 -4.74 11.32 -9.45
CA GLU A 386 -4.24 12.70 -9.37
C GLU A 386 -4.86 13.49 -8.21
N GLU A 387 -6.14 13.33 -7.92
CA GLU A 387 -6.79 13.95 -6.75
C GLU A 387 -6.36 13.24 -5.48
N THR A 388 -6.37 11.93 -5.50
CA THR A 388 -6.12 11.11 -4.30
C THR A 388 -4.67 11.24 -3.84
N ILE A 389 -3.69 11.33 -4.73
CA ILE A 389 -2.29 11.53 -4.35
C ILE A 389 -2.06 12.91 -3.68
N LEU A 390 -2.76 13.96 -4.15
CA LEU A 390 -2.71 15.27 -3.52
C LEU A 390 -3.29 15.22 -2.11
N ILE A 391 -4.46 14.59 -1.95
CA ILE A 391 -5.16 14.46 -0.67
C ILE A 391 -4.29 13.68 0.32
N ALA A 392 -3.77 12.53 -0.08
CA ALA A 392 -2.91 11.69 0.77
C ALA A 392 -1.66 12.46 1.21
N SER A 393 -0.91 13.07 0.28
CA SER A 393 0.27 13.85 0.60
C SER A 393 -0.02 14.99 1.59
N ARG A 394 -1.13 15.71 1.40
CA ARG A 394 -1.57 16.77 2.32
C ARG A 394 -1.87 16.24 3.71
N ASN A 395 -2.64 15.16 3.81
CA ASN A 395 -3.09 14.60 5.08
C ASN A 395 -1.94 13.95 5.85
N ALA A 396 -1.02 13.24 5.16
CA ALA A 396 0.20 12.71 5.75
C ALA A 396 1.06 13.83 6.38
N ARG A 397 1.29 14.93 5.66
CA ARG A 397 2.08 16.09 6.15
C ARG A 397 1.42 16.73 7.37
N ARG A 398 0.09 16.89 7.37
CA ARG A 398 -0.67 17.40 8.53
C ARG A 398 -0.55 16.47 9.73
N ALA A 399 -0.68 15.16 9.52
CA ALA A 399 -0.53 14.16 10.59
C ALA A 399 0.90 14.16 11.18
N LEU A 400 1.93 14.20 10.32
CA LEU A 400 3.33 14.30 10.77
C LEU A 400 3.59 15.58 11.54
N ALA A 401 3.08 16.72 11.10
CA ALA A 401 3.23 17.98 11.82
C ALA A 401 2.59 17.92 13.21
N LEU A 402 1.41 17.30 13.33
CA LEU A 402 0.72 17.11 14.61
C LEU A 402 1.51 16.20 15.54
N VAL A 403 1.82 14.97 15.10
CA VAL A 403 2.48 13.98 15.97
C VAL A 403 3.88 14.43 16.42
N LEU A 404 4.67 15.01 15.53
CA LEU A 404 6.02 15.46 15.89
C LEU A 404 5.98 16.69 16.80
N SER A 405 4.99 17.59 16.63
CA SER A 405 4.78 18.70 17.56
C SER A 405 4.36 18.20 18.95
N ASP A 406 3.53 17.16 19.03
CA ASP A 406 3.14 16.53 20.28
C ASP A 406 4.36 15.90 20.98
N MET A 407 5.18 15.15 20.23
CA MET A 407 6.41 14.53 20.78
C MET A 407 7.42 15.57 21.27
N MET A 408 7.51 16.74 20.61
CA MET A 408 8.33 17.86 21.07
C MET A 408 7.79 18.45 22.38
N ARG A 409 6.48 18.67 22.49
CA ARG A 409 5.83 19.20 23.70
C ARG A 409 5.99 18.27 24.90
N ASP A 410 5.92 16.97 24.66
CA ASP A 410 6.12 15.95 25.67
C ASP A 410 7.61 15.79 26.07
N GLY A 411 8.53 16.52 25.42
CA GLY A 411 9.96 16.47 25.71
C GLY A 411 10.64 15.19 25.22
N ILE A 412 9.99 14.41 24.36
CA ILE A 412 10.51 13.14 23.82
C ILE A 412 11.60 13.40 22.78
N ILE A 413 11.41 14.42 21.92
CA ILE A 413 12.35 14.78 20.86
C ILE A 413 12.61 16.29 20.82
N SER A 414 13.78 16.69 20.31
CA SER A 414 14.09 18.08 19.96
C SER A 414 13.46 18.47 18.63
N GLN A 415 13.43 19.79 18.33
CA GLN A 415 12.97 20.30 17.04
C GLN A 415 13.84 19.76 15.86
N ASP A 416 15.15 19.65 16.05
CA ASP A 416 16.05 19.11 15.02
C ASP A 416 15.76 17.63 14.75
N ARG A 417 15.51 16.84 15.82
CA ARG A 417 15.10 15.45 15.65
C ARG A 417 13.73 15.32 15.00
N ALA A 418 12.78 16.21 15.29
CA ALA A 418 11.48 16.24 14.60
C ALA A 418 11.63 16.48 13.11
N LYS A 419 12.48 17.43 12.70
CA LYS A 419 12.80 17.67 11.28
C LYS A 419 13.47 16.48 10.63
N GLU A 420 14.42 15.85 11.31
CA GLU A 420 15.08 14.64 10.82
C GLU A 420 14.07 13.49 10.59
N ILE A 421 13.19 13.24 11.57
CA ILE A 421 12.15 12.20 11.43
C ILE A 421 11.22 12.53 10.26
N ALA A 422 10.77 13.77 10.10
CA ALA A 422 9.93 14.17 8.98
C ALA A 422 10.61 13.91 7.63
N GLN A 423 11.90 14.28 7.52
CA GLN A 423 12.70 14.03 6.32
C GLN A 423 12.85 12.54 6.02
N ARG A 424 13.06 11.72 7.07
CA ARG A 424 13.16 10.25 6.94
C ARG A 424 11.85 9.65 6.44
N VAL A 425 10.73 9.96 7.09
CA VAL A 425 9.41 9.39 6.78
C VAL A 425 8.97 9.76 5.38
N LEU A 426 9.10 11.04 5.00
CA LEU A 426 8.62 11.51 3.70
C LEU A 426 9.55 11.14 2.53
N ARG A 427 10.86 10.94 2.79
CA ARG A 427 11.82 10.70 1.71
C ARG A 427 12.94 9.73 2.09
N GLY A 428 13.64 10.00 3.18
CA GLY A 428 14.94 9.39 3.46
C GLY A 428 14.92 7.88 3.60
N ASN A 429 13.90 7.33 4.27
CA ASN A 429 13.80 5.88 4.47
C ASN A 429 13.53 5.15 3.13
N ALA A 430 12.63 5.68 2.31
CA ALA A 430 12.40 5.14 0.97
C ALA A 430 13.64 5.28 0.09
N ALA A 431 14.28 6.45 0.08
CA ALA A 431 15.51 6.67 -0.70
C ALA A 431 16.61 5.67 -0.32
N GLN A 432 16.79 5.41 0.98
CA GLN A 432 17.76 4.44 1.48
C GLN A 432 17.39 3.00 1.09
N LEU A 433 16.12 2.60 1.29
CA LEU A 433 15.64 1.24 1.03
C LEU A 433 15.79 0.86 -0.44
N TYR A 434 15.47 1.79 -1.36
CA TYR A 434 15.45 1.51 -2.80
C TYR A 434 16.69 2.01 -3.55
N GLY A 435 17.71 2.53 -2.82
CA GLY A 435 18.95 3.03 -3.43
C GLY A 435 18.76 4.24 -4.33
N MET A 436 17.86 5.15 -3.95
CA MET A 436 17.57 6.40 -4.66
C MET A 436 18.35 7.54 -3.99
N ASN A 437 19.39 8.00 -4.63
CA ASN A 437 20.28 9.08 -4.12
C ASN A 437 19.87 10.45 -4.65
#